data_5f5e74a5912e3a71479a28519c6572e1
#
_entry.id   5f5e74a5912e3a71479a28519c6572e1
#
_cell.length_a   1.000
_cell.length_b   1.000
_cell.length_c   1.000
_cell.angle_alpha   90.00
_cell.angle_beta   90.00
_cell.angle_gamma   90.00
#
_symmetry.space_group_name_H-M   'P 1'
#
loop_
_entity.id
_entity.type
_entity.pdbx_description
1 polymer ?
#
loop_
_entity_poly.entity_id
_entity_poly.type
_entity_poly.pdbx_seq_one_letter_code
_entity_poly.pdbx_strand_id
1 'polypeptide(L)'
;MEAVKSRDGTPIAYERAGSGPPLVLVHGSTSDHDTAYRYVIPMLERYFTVRALDRRGRGDSGDGLDYSLERELDDVMAVIESAGEPVNLFGHGFGALVALEASLRTANVRKLGLYEGGITTSRSTVYPLGTVERMESFLEAGNRDGVVGTFMTDIITMSTDDLSVLRSQPRWLERLKNAHTIPRELHVDRDYRFDTGRFANFQVPTLIVVGERSPESDHADAEALAAALPNSRIEVLPGQGHAAMHTSPELFVAAVGDFFLD
;
A
#
# COMPACT_ATOMS: atom_id res chain seq x y z
N MET A 1 16.88 -11.07 -1.58
CA MET A 1 16.62 -9.63 -1.27
C MET A 1 17.73 -8.77 -1.86
N GLU A 2 17.37 -7.64 -2.48
CA GLU A 2 18.26 -6.57 -2.90
C GLU A 2 17.97 -5.33 -2.04
N ALA A 3 18.83 -4.31 -2.06
CA ALA A 3 18.59 -3.07 -1.33
C ALA A 3 19.14 -1.86 -2.08
N VAL A 4 18.44 -0.74 -1.94
CA VAL A 4 18.88 0.58 -2.39
C VAL A 4 18.96 1.54 -1.21
N LYS A 5 19.70 2.63 -1.35
CA LYS A 5 19.71 3.69 -0.35
C LYS A 5 18.69 4.76 -0.68
N SER A 6 17.79 5.04 0.23
CA SER A 6 16.95 6.22 0.21
C SER A 6 17.76 7.50 0.30
N ARG A 7 17.15 8.64 0.04
CA ARG A 7 17.79 9.95 0.06
C ARG A 7 18.43 10.32 1.40
N ASP A 8 17.85 9.84 2.50
CA ASP A 8 18.37 10.03 3.86
C ASP A 8 19.42 8.98 4.27
N GLY A 9 19.77 8.04 3.36
CA GLY A 9 20.71 6.96 3.59
C GLY A 9 20.10 5.69 4.15
N THR A 10 18.81 5.67 4.47
CA THR A 10 18.08 4.48 4.93
C THR A 10 18.15 3.38 3.86
N PRO A 11 18.60 2.15 4.19
CA PRO A 11 18.54 1.04 3.24
C PRO A 11 17.10 0.57 3.07
N ILE A 12 16.63 0.52 1.83
CA ILE A 12 15.30 0.02 1.47
C ILE A 12 15.48 -1.28 0.72
N ALA A 13 15.02 -2.36 1.35
CA ALA A 13 15.07 -3.70 0.81
C ALA A 13 13.88 -3.98 -0.11
N TYR A 14 14.10 -4.83 -1.10
CA TYR A 14 13.04 -5.36 -1.95
C TYR A 14 13.36 -6.77 -2.43
N GLU A 15 12.34 -7.59 -2.57
CA GLU A 15 12.44 -8.84 -3.31
C GLU A 15 12.46 -8.54 -4.81
N ARG A 16 13.41 -9.16 -5.52
CA ARG A 16 13.45 -9.12 -6.98
C ARG A 16 13.20 -10.49 -7.55
N ALA A 17 12.18 -10.64 -8.39
CA ALA A 17 11.78 -11.90 -9.01
C ALA A 17 11.39 -11.70 -10.48
N GLY A 18 11.63 -12.73 -11.30
CA GLY A 18 11.21 -12.77 -12.70
C GLY A 18 12.07 -11.95 -13.67
N SER A 19 11.56 -11.83 -14.90
CA SER A 19 12.16 -11.09 -16.00
C SER A 19 11.04 -10.49 -16.89
N GLY A 20 11.28 -9.30 -17.43
CA GLY A 20 10.30 -8.53 -18.22
C GLY A 20 10.25 -7.09 -17.77
N PRO A 21 9.23 -6.31 -18.21
CA PRO A 21 9.06 -4.93 -17.80
C PRO A 21 9.05 -4.79 -16.26
N PRO A 22 9.71 -3.77 -15.69
CA PRO A 22 9.76 -3.64 -14.23
C PRO A 22 8.39 -3.29 -13.63
N LEU A 23 8.06 -3.97 -12.52
CA LEU A 23 6.87 -3.74 -11.71
C LEU A 23 7.27 -3.56 -10.25
N VAL A 24 7.06 -2.36 -9.72
CA VAL A 24 7.30 -2.03 -8.31
C VAL A 24 6.00 -2.19 -7.53
N LEU A 25 6.03 -2.96 -6.44
CA LEU A 25 4.89 -3.23 -5.55
C LEU A 25 5.12 -2.56 -4.19
N VAL A 26 4.17 -1.70 -3.76
CA VAL A 26 4.20 -0.95 -2.49
C VAL A 26 3.07 -1.43 -1.60
N HIS A 27 3.39 -2.09 -0.50
CA HIS A 27 2.41 -2.71 0.40
C HIS A 27 1.75 -1.72 1.37
N GLY A 28 0.64 -2.16 1.99
CA GLY A 28 -0.13 -1.39 2.98
C GLY A 28 0.46 -1.42 4.40
N SER A 29 -0.32 -0.92 5.37
CA SER A 29 0.13 -0.55 6.72
C SER A 29 0.65 -1.69 7.58
N THR A 30 0.02 -2.86 7.61
CA THR A 30 0.38 -3.96 8.54
C THR A 30 1.26 -5.03 7.91
N SER A 31 1.80 -4.79 6.72
CA SER A 31 2.48 -5.78 5.89
C SER A 31 3.95 -5.42 5.64
N ASP A 32 4.66 -6.36 5.07
CA ASP A 32 5.93 -6.27 4.36
C ASP A 32 5.74 -6.90 2.96
N HIS A 33 6.80 -6.99 2.14
CA HIS A 33 6.72 -7.56 0.80
C HIS A 33 6.13 -8.97 0.79
N ASP A 34 6.61 -9.84 1.69
CA ASP A 34 6.20 -11.24 1.74
C ASP A 34 4.76 -11.39 2.24
N THR A 35 4.42 -10.75 3.37
CA THR A 35 3.07 -10.82 3.93
C THR A 35 2.01 -10.22 3.02
N ALA A 36 2.36 -9.27 2.14
CA ALA A 36 1.44 -8.69 1.18
C ALA A 36 1.32 -9.50 -0.11
N TYR A 37 2.45 -10.00 -0.65
CA TYR A 37 2.50 -10.39 -2.06
C TYR A 37 2.98 -11.83 -2.32
N ARG A 38 3.24 -12.66 -1.29
CA ARG A 38 3.75 -14.04 -1.43
C ARG A 38 2.95 -14.93 -2.38
N TYR A 39 1.64 -14.70 -2.51
CA TYR A 39 0.79 -15.51 -3.38
C TYR A 39 0.75 -14.98 -4.82
N VAL A 40 1.05 -13.71 -5.04
CA VAL A 40 0.95 -13.08 -6.36
C VAL A 40 2.30 -12.90 -7.05
N ILE A 41 3.41 -12.77 -6.30
CA ILE A 41 4.76 -12.69 -6.89
C ILE A 41 5.07 -13.87 -7.81
N PRO A 42 4.83 -15.15 -7.46
CA PRO A 42 5.11 -16.29 -8.33
C PRO A 42 4.29 -16.32 -9.63
N MET A 43 3.20 -15.55 -9.66
CA MET A 43 2.36 -15.41 -10.86
C MET A 43 2.81 -14.22 -11.71
N LEU A 44 3.12 -13.09 -11.07
CA LEU A 44 3.55 -11.85 -11.73
C LEU A 44 4.97 -11.97 -12.31
N GLU A 45 5.89 -12.70 -11.67
CA GLU A 45 7.27 -12.90 -12.13
C GLU A 45 7.37 -13.58 -13.50
N ARG A 46 6.30 -14.22 -13.96
CA ARG A 46 6.21 -14.83 -15.29
C ARG A 46 6.18 -13.78 -16.40
N TYR A 47 5.79 -12.55 -16.07
CA TYR A 47 5.54 -11.48 -17.02
C TYR A 47 6.36 -10.22 -16.75
N PHE A 48 6.79 -10.02 -15.49
CA PHE A 48 7.45 -8.81 -15.01
C PHE A 48 8.75 -9.11 -14.29
N THR A 49 9.64 -8.13 -14.26
CA THR A 49 10.66 -8.04 -13.22
C THR A 49 10.03 -7.36 -12.01
N VAL A 50 9.49 -8.17 -11.10
CA VAL A 50 8.85 -7.69 -9.87
C VAL A 50 9.90 -7.14 -8.92
N ARG A 51 9.62 -6.00 -8.29
CA ARG A 51 10.37 -5.40 -7.16
C ARG A 51 9.39 -5.11 -6.05
N ALA A 52 9.16 -6.08 -5.17
CA ALA A 52 8.28 -5.93 -4.02
C ALA A 52 9.08 -5.35 -2.85
N LEU A 53 8.90 -4.07 -2.56
CA LEU A 53 9.69 -3.39 -1.54
C LEU A 53 9.14 -3.64 -0.12
N ASP A 54 10.04 -3.64 0.85
CA ASP A 54 9.71 -3.42 2.25
C ASP A 54 9.74 -1.92 2.53
N ARG A 55 8.62 -1.35 2.93
CA ARG A 55 8.59 0.05 3.33
C ARG A 55 9.42 0.24 4.61
N ARG A 56 9.96 1.45 4.83
CA ARG A 56 10.82 1.74 6.00
C ARG A 56 10.24 1.25 7.32
N GLY A 57 11.09 0.66 8.16
CA GLY A 57 10.71 0.07 9.45
C GLY A 57 10.03 -1.29 9.36
N ARG A 58 10.00 -1.94 8.18
CA ARG A 58 9.38 -3.25 7.95
C ARG A 58 10.31 -4.20 7.22
N GLY A 59 10.06 -5.49 7.39
CA GLY A 59 10.81 -6.55 6.70
C GLY A 59 12.32 -6.40 6.90
N ASP A 60 13.05 -6.37 5.79
CA ASP A 60 14.51 -6.23 5.74
C ASP A 60 14.96 -4.78 5.52
N SER A 61 14.04 -3.81 5.41
CA SER A 61 14.36 -2.40 5.30
C SER A 61 14.80 -1.79 6.62
N GLY A 62 15.71 -0.83 6.53
CA GLY A 62 16.06 0.03 7.65
C GLY A 62 14.91 0.94 8.07
N ASP A 63 15.11 1.63 9.17
CA ASP A 63 14.20 2.69 9.65
C ASP A 63 15.01 3.96 9.96
N GLY A 64 14.36 5.11 9.80
CA GLY A 64 14.93 6.40 10.14
C GLY A 64 14.35 6.96 11.44
N LEU A 65 15.06 7.88 12.07
CA LEU A 65 14.57 8.58 13.26
C LEU A 65 13.36 9.47 12.93
N ASP A 66 13.37 10.07 11.73
CA ASP A 66 12.32 10.96 11.25
C ASP A 66 11.43 10.22 10.26
N TYR A 67 10.15 10.10 10.57
CA TYR A 67 9.15 9.53 9.68
C TYR A 67 8.23 10.62 9.12
N SER A 68 8.02 10.59 7.82
CA SER A 68 7.06 11.45 7.11
C SER A 68 6.66 10.81 5.78
N LEU A 69 5.59 11.31 5.16
CA LEU A 69 5.23 10.90 3.79
C LEU A 69 6.39 11.15 2.81
N GLU A 70 7.09 12.28 2.94
CA GLU A 70 8.24 12.63 2.10
C GLU A 70 9.33 11.55 2.12
N ARG A 71 9.60 10.95 3.29
CA ARG A 71 10.57 9.85 3.43
C ARG A 71 10.11 8.59 2.72
N GLU A 72 8.82 8.25 2.82
CA GLU A 72 8.25 7.12 2.08
C GLU A 72 8.33 7.34 0.56
N LEU A 73 8.12 8.58 0.11
CA LEU A 73 8.26 8.93 -1.31
C LEU A 73 9.70 8.81 -1.79
N ASP A 74 10.67 9.29 -1.01
CA ASP A 74 12.10 9.14 -1.31
C ASP A 74 12.49 7.65 -1.42
N ASP A 75 11.90 6.77 -0.59
CA ASP A 75 12.13 5.32 -0.62
C ASP A 75 11.65 4.68 -1.91
N VAL A 76 10.38 4.94 -2.26
CA VAL A 76 9.78 4.41 -3.48
C VAL A 76 10.52 4.94 -4.71
N MET A 77 10.90 6.22 -4.71
CA MET A 77 11.70 6.83 -5.78
C MET A 77 13.04 6.11 -5.95
N ALA A 78 13.75 5.79 -4.85
CA ALA A 78 15.02 5.07 -4.93
C ALA A 78 14.86 3.68 -5.56
N VAL A 79 13.77 2.96 -5.26
CA VAL A 79 13.47 1.65 -5.87
C VAL A 79 13.10 1.81 -7.36
N ILE A 80 12.31 2.83 -7.73
CA ILE A 80 11.97 3.14 -9.13
C ILE A 80 13.25 3.42 -9.92
N GLU A 81 14.12 4.30 -9.43
CA GLU A 81 15.37 4.69 -10.08
C GLU A 81 16.32 3.50 -10.27
N SER A 82 16.33 2.56 -9.32
CA SER A 82 17.16 1.36 -9.40
C SER A 82 16.78 0.42 -10.56
N ALA A 83 15.61 0.60 -11.16
CA ALA A 83 15.20 -0.18 -12.33
C ALA A 83 15.96 0.22 -13.60
N GLY A 84 16.44 1.48 -13.70
CA GLY A 84 17.16 1.99 -14.84
C GLY A 84 16.29 2.27 -16.08
N GLU A 85 14.98 2.05 -15.99
CA GLU A 85 13.97 2.27 -17.04
C GLU A 85 12.62 2.59 -16.39
N PRO A 86 11.64 3.16 -17.13
CA PRO A 86 10.32 3.42 -16.61
C PRO A 86 9.60 2.16 -16.12
N VAL A 87 9.04 2.23 -14.91
CA VAL A 87 8.41 1.11 -14.21
C VAL A 87 6.88 1.17 -14.29
N ASN A 88 6.22 0.03 -14.15
CA ASN A 88 4.85 -0.05 -13.66
C ASN A 88 4.90 0.04 -12.13
N LEU A 89 4.03 0.85 -11.54
CA LEU A 89 3.98 1.06 -10.09
C LEU A 89 2.62 0.64 -9.56
N PHE A 90 2.60 -0.20 -8.54
CA PHE A 90 1.37 -0.62 -7.87
C PHE A 90 1.45 -0.35 -6.37
N GLY A 91 0.41 0.23 -5.81
CA GLY A 91 0.27 0.47 -4.37
C GLY A 91 -1.04 -0.10 -3.81
N HIS A 92 -0.98 -0.62 -2.59
CA HIS A 92 -2.13 -1.14 -1.84
C HIS A 92 -2.28 -0.44 -0.49
N GLY A 93 -3.50 -0.08 -0.11
CA GLY A 93 -3.78 0.61 1.14
C GLY A 93 -2.96 1.90 1.26
N PHE A 94 -2.28 2.13 2.38
CA PHE A 94 -1.39 3.28 2.53
C PHE A 94 -0.29 3.32 1.45
N GLY A 95 0.15 2.16 0.95
CA GLY A 95 1.08 2.09 -0.18
C GLY A 95 0.50 2.66 -1.47
N ALA A 96 -0.82 2.71 -1.65
CA ALA A 96 -1.44 3.36 -2.80
C ALA A 96 -1.31 4.89 -2.71
N LEU A 97 -1.47 5.48 -1.52
CA LEU A 97 -1.18 6.90 -1.28
C LEU A 97 0.27 7.22 -1.63
N VAL A 98 1.21 6.41 -1.11
CA VAL A 98 2.65 6.61 -1.38
C VAL A 98 2.94 6.48 -2.87
N ALA A 99 2.38 5.48 -3.57
CA ALA A 99 2.59 5.27 -4.99
C ALA A 99 2.03 6.42 -5.85
N LEU A 100 0.83 6.93 -5.52
CA LEU A 100 0.23 8.07 -6.21
C LEU A 100 1.09 9.32 -6.07
N GLU A 101 1.48 9.66 -4.83
CA GLU A 101 2.30 10.85 -4.55
C GLU A 101 3.71 10.75 -5.15
N ALA A 102 4.33 9.56 -5.13
CA ALA A 102 5.62 9.32 -5.77
C ALA A 102 5.53 9.52 -7.29
N SER A 103 4.41 9.10 -7.92
CA SER A 103 4.22 9.24 -9.36
C SER A 103 4.14 10.69 -9.86
N LEU A 104 3.84 11.65 -8.99
CA LEU A 104 3.91 13.09 -9.30
C LEU A 104 5.35 13.63 -9.35
N ARG A 105 6.33 12.89 -8.83
CA ARG A 105 7.71 13.36 -8.64
C ARG A 105 8.68 12.84 -9.68
N THR A 106 8.25 11.92 -10.52
CA THR A 106 9.11 11.28 -11.52
C THR A 106 8.37 11.02 -12.83
N ALA A 107 9.08 11.12 -13.93
CA ALA A 107 8.60 10.68 -15.25
C ALA A 107 8.83 9.16 -15.48
N ASN A 108 9.44 8.46 -14.51
CA ASN A 108 9.80 7.05 -14.63
C ASN A 108 8.68 6.09 -14.20
N VAL A 109 7.43 6.56 -14.08
CA VAL A 109 6.24 5.71 -13.91
C VAL A 109 5.50 5.63 -15.23
N ARG A 110 5.46 4.42 -15.82
CA ARG A 110 4.78 4.14 -17.09
C ARG A 110 3.28 3.95 -16.92
N LYS A 111 2.88 3.20 -15.90
CA LYS A 111 1.49 2.95 -15.51
C LYS A 111 1.40 2.84 -13.99
N LEU A 112 0.25 3.23 -13.44
CA LEU A 112 -0.01 3.25 -12.00
C LEU A 112 -1.22 2.37 -11.66
N GLY A 113 -1.09 1.51 -10.67
CA GLY A 113 -2.20 0.75 -10.08
C GLY A 113 -2.40 1.16 -8.63
N LEU A 114 -3.62 1.43 -8.21
CA LEU A 114 -4.00 1.86 -6.86
C LEU A 114 -5.12 0.96 -6.35
N TYR A 115 -4.91 0.32 -5.21
CA TYR A 115 -5.92 -0.53 -4.59
C TYR A 115 -6.28 -0.01 -3.20
N GLU A 116 -7.48 0.56 -3.08
CA GLU A 116 -8.13 0.99 -1.82
C GLU A 116 -7.21 1.80 -0.90
N GLY A 117 -6.70 2.92 -1.40
CA GLY A 117 -5.80 3.80 -0.67
C GLY A 117 -6.50 4.70 0.35
N GLY A 118 -7.81 4.91 0.21
CA GLY A 118 -8.55 5.90 1.00
C GLY A 118 -8.00 7.32 0.84
N ILE A 119 -7.57 7.68 -0.36
CA ILE A 119 -6.71 8.83 -0.63
C ILE A 119 -7.49 10.15 -0.62
N THR A 120 -8.73 10.13 -1.12
CA THR A 120 -9.56 11.35 -1.26
C THR A 120 -10.41 11.64 -0.04
N THR A 121 -10.69 10.61 0.74
CA THR A 121 -11.49 10.75 1.95
C THR A 121 -10.65 11.30 3.10
N SER A 122 -11.18 12.29 3.82
CA SER A 122 -10.56 12.72 5.07
C SER A 122 -10.72 11.61 6.11
N ARG A 123 -9.78 10.69 6.21
CA ARG A 123 -9.82 9.57 7.17
C ARG A 123 -9.87 10.03 8.63
N SER A 124 -9.46 11.27 8.92
CA SER A 124 -9.62 11.84 10.26
C SER A 124 -11.06 11.82 10.80
N THR A 125 -12.04 11.58 9.93
CA THR A 125 -13.45 11.46 10.29
C THR A 125 -14.00 10.03 10.21
N VAL A 126 -13.19 9.07 9.74
CA VAL A 126 -13.66 7.71 9.42
C VAL A 126 -13.45 6.74 10.58
N TYR A 127 -12.50 6.98 11.47
CA TYR A 127 -12.26 6.13 12.64
C TYR A 127 -12.48 6.88 13.97
N PRO A 128 -12.76 6.18 15.10
CA PRO A 128 -13.07 6.81 16.36
C PRO A 128 -11.98 7.75 16.87
N LEU A 129 -12.38 8.85 17.50
CA LEU A 129 -11.44 9.76 18.17
C LEU A 129 -10.62 9.00 19.22
N GLY A 130 -9.33 9.33 19.34
CA GLY A 130 -8.43 8.68 20.29
C GLY A 130 -7.89 7.32 19.86
N THR A 131 -8.19 6.87 18.62
CA THR A 131 -7.70 5.59 18.11
C THR A 131 -6.17 5.56 18.00
N VAL A 132 -5.55 6.62 17.49
CA VAL A 132 -4.09 6.70 17.34
C VAL A 132 -3.42 6.77 18.71
N GLU A 133 -3.88 7.63 19.59
CA GLU A 133 -3.38 7.79 20.96
C GLU A 133 -3.49 6.48 21.76
N ARG A 134 -4.57 5.72 21.56
CA ARG A 134 -4.72 4.38 22.16
C ARG A 134 -3.68 3.39 21.63
N MET A 135 -3.40 3.41 20.32
CA MET A 135 -2.36 2.56 19.74
C MET A 135 -0.97 2.94 20.25
N GLU A 136 -0.67 4.23 20.39
CA GLU A 136 0.58 4.72 20.98
C GLU A 136 0.75 4.24 22.42
N SER A 137 -0.30 4.34 23.23
CA SER A 137 -0.30 3.81 24.61
C SER A 137 -0.06 2.30 24.63
N PHE A 138 -0.60 1.55 23.68
CA PHE A 138 -0.32 0.12 23.53
C PHE A 138 1.15 -0.14 23.17
N LEU A 139 1.74 0.67 22.30
CA LEU A 139 3.17 0.54 21.97
C LEU A 139 4.07 0.81 23.16
N GLU A 140 3.81 1.87 23.92
CA GLU A 140 4.53 2.21 25.16
C GLU A 140 4.46 1.06 26.18
N ALA A 141 3.31 0.38 26.27
CA ALA A 141 3.12 -0.79 27.11
C ALA A 141 3.69 -2.10 26.52
N GLY A 142 4.34 -2.07 25.32
CA GLY A 142 4.82 -3.25 24.63
C GLY A 142 3.71 -4.16 24.05
N ASN A 143 2.47 -3.70 24.04
CA ASN A 143 1.30 -4.45 23.60
C ASN A 143 1.07 -4.30 22.09
N ARG A 144 1.89 -4.98 21.28
CA ARG A 144 1.77 -4.99 19.81
C ARG A 144 0.44 -5.59 19.31
N ASP A 145 -0.12 -6.57 20.06
CA ASP A 145 -1.42 -7.16 19.72
C ASP A 145 -2.55 -6.12 19.84
N GLY A 146 -2.51 -5.29 20.87
CA GLY A 146 -3.45 -4.19 21.03
C GLY A 146 -3.40 -3.19 19.88
N VAL A 147 -2.21 -2.86 19.38
CA VAL A 147 -2.04 -1.96 18.22
C VAL A 147 -2.67 -2.55 16.97
N VAL A 148 -2.26 -3.77 16.59
CA VAL A 148 -2.77 -4.40 15.35
C VAL A 148 -4.26 -4.71 15.48
N GLY A 149 -4.71 -5.16 16.66
CA GLY A 149 -6.14 -5.40 16.93
C GLY A 149 -6.96 -4.13 16.74
N THR A 150 -6.55 -3.00 17.31
CA THR A 150 -7.21 -1.71 17.13
C THR A 150 -7.21 -1.27 15.66
N PHE A 151 -6.11 -1.46 14.93
CA PHE A 151 -6.08 -1.17 13.50
C PHE A 151 -7.13 -1.99 12.73
N MET A 152 -7.23 -3.28 13.01
CA MET A 152 -8.20 -4.15 12.33
C MET A 152 -9.66 -3.79 12.65
N THR A 153 -9.97 -3.42 13.90
CA THR A 153 -11.34 -3.07 14.29
C THR A 153 -11.73 -1.65 13.90
N ASP A 154 -10.87 -0.67 14.14
CA ASP A 154 -11.24 0.74 14.03
C ASP A 154 -10.97 1.32 12.64
N ILE A 155 -9.96 0.80 11.92
CA ILE A 155 -9.59 1.29 10.59
C ILE A 155 -10.14 0.39 9.49
N ILE A 156 -9.95 -0.94 9.64
CA ILE A 156 -10.43 -1.93 8.65
C ILE A 156 -11.89 -2.32 8.90
N THR A 157 -12.45 -1.90 10.04
CA THR A 157 -13.84 -2.21 10.46
C THR A 157 -14.15 -3.71 10.53
N MET A 158 -13.12 -4.50 10.86
CA MET A 158 -13.23 -5.96 11.00
C MET A 158 -14.09 -6.33 12.21
N SER A 159 -14.95 -7.32 12.07
CA SER A 159 -15.72 -7.85 13.20
C SER A 159 -14.82 -8.50 14.27
N THR A 160 -15.28 -8.56 15.51
CA THR A 160 -14.56 -9.23 16.61
C THR A 160 -14.34 -10.72 16.35
N ASP A 161 -15.29 -11.37 15.67
CA ASP A 161 -15.21 -12.79 15.33
C ASP A 161 -14.14 -13.02 14.25
N ASP A 162 -14.14 -12.21 13.19
CA ASP A 162 -13.11 -12.28 12.14
C ASP A 162 -11.73 -11.95 12.69
N LEU A 163 -11.62 -10.98 13.59
CA LEU A 163 -10.37 -10.66 14.28
C LEU A 163 -9.87 -11.85 15.11
N SER A 164 -10.77 -12.54 15.81
CA SER A 164 -10.43 -13.75 16.58
C SER A 164 -9.88 -14.85 15.67
N VAL A 165 -10.51 -15.07 14.50
CA VAL A 165 -10.02 -16.00 13.49
C VAL A 165 -8.65 -15.57 12.96
N LEU A 166 -8.48 -14.28 12.63
CA LEU A 166 -7.21 -13.75 12.13
C LEU A 166 -6.07 -13.93 13.15
N ARG A 167 -6.34 -13.68 14.44
CA ARG A 167 -5.38 -13.86 15.54
C ARG A 167 -4.90 -15.31 15.69
N SER A 168 -5.72 -16.29 15.33
CA SER A 168 -5.35 -17.71 15.37
C SER A 168 -4.41 -18.15 14.24
N GLN A 169 -4.18 -17.30 13.23
CA GLN A 169 -3.38 -17.63 12.06
C GLN A 169 -1.91 -17.25 12.27
N PRO A 170 -0.94 -18.02 11.73
CA PRO A 170 0.49 -17.70 11.84
C PRO A 170 0.86 -16.29 11.36
N ARG A 171 0.20 -15.80 10.31
CA ARG A 171 0.39 -14.45 9.77
C ARG A 171 0.05 -13.32 10.75
N TRP A 172 -0.67 -13.59 11.84
CA TRP A 172 -0.88 -12.61 12.89
C TRP A 172 0.43 -12.17 13.53
N LEU A 173 1.30 -13.14 13.86
CA LEU A 173 2.62 -12.85 14.43
C LEU A 173 3.51 -12.05 13.47
N GLU A 174 3.39 -12.26 12.17
CA GLU A 174 4.10 -11.47 11.16
C GLU A 174 3.65 -10.00 11.20
N ARG A 175 2.33 -9.75 11.29
CA ARG A 175 1.79 -8.38 11.43
C ARG A 175 2.24 -7.67 12.71
N LEU A 176 2.38 -8.40 13.82
CA LEU A 176 2.84 -7.82 15.09
C LEU A 176 4.26 -7.25 14.99
N LYS A 177 5.11 -7.77 14.11
CA LYS A 177 6.46 -7.22 13.89
C LYS A 177 6.40 -5.77 13.41
N ASN A 178 5.38 -5.45 12.61
CA ASN A 178 5.20 -4.15 11.95
C ASN A 178 4.34 -3.17 12.78
N ALA A 179 3.86 -3.56 13.97
CA ALA A 179 2.94 -2.78 14.79
C ALA A 179 3.44 -1.36 15.11
N HIS A 180 4.75 -1.19 15.34
CA HIS A 180 5.36 0.10 15.69
C HIS A 180 5.27 1.15 14.59
N THR A 181 5.03 0.75 13.35
CA THR A 181 4.92 1.66 12.21
C THR A 181 3.50 2.21 12.00
N ILE A 182 2.49 1.57 12.60
CA ILE A 182 1.08 1.87 12.31
C ILE A 182 0.67 3.28 12.80
N PRO A 183 0.91 3.69 14.06
CA PRO A 183 0.47 5.01 14.53
C PRO A 183 1.07 6.16 13.74
N ARG A 184 2.36 6.09 13.38
CA ARG A 184 3.02 7.15 12.62
C ARG A 184 2.44 7.31 11.21
N GLU A 185 2.00 6.22 10.57
CA GLU A 185 1.29 6.27 9.29
C GLU A 185 -0.07 6.93 9.44
N LEU A 186 -0.81 6.60 10.51
CA LEU A 186 -2.11 7.19 10.77
C LEU A 186 -2.02 8.70 11.05
N HIS A 187 -0.91 9.20 11.63
CA HIS A 187 -0.66 10.63 11.71
C HIS A 187 -0.52 11.25 10.32
N VAL A 188 0.26 10.64 9.43
CA VAL A 188 0.39 11.11 8.04
C VAL A 188 -0.96 11.09 7.32
N ASP A 189 -1.69 9.98 7.43
CA ASP A 189 -3.01 9.81 6.81
C ASP A 189 -4.03 10.85 7.31
N ARG A 190 -4.03 11.12 8.62
CA ARG A 190 -4.87 12.16 9.23
C ARG A 190 -4.57 13.56 8.71
N ASP A 191 -3.29 13.86 8.50
CA ASP A 191 -2.84 15.20 8.13
C ASP A 191 -2.80 15.38 6.60
N TYR A 192 -2.84 14.32 5.82
CA TYR A 192 -2.88 14.36 4.36
C TYR A 192 -4.15 15.02 3.84
N ARG A 193 -3.99 15.81 2.77
CA ARG A 193 -5.12 16.45 2.07
C ARG A 193 -4.95 16.25 0.58
N PHE A 194 -5.91 15.55 0.00
CA PHE A 194 -5.95 15.34 -1.44
C PHE A 194 -6.34 16.65 -2.16
N ASP A 195 -5.44 17.14 -3.00
CA ASP A 195 -5.66 18.32 -3.82
C ASP A 195 -5.79 17.92 -5.29
N THR A 196 -7.01 17.92 -5.82
CA THR A 196 -7.32 17.55 -7.20
C THR A 196 -6.59 18.40 -8.23
N GLY A 197 -6.30 19.66 -7.90
CA GLY A 197 -5.60 20.60 -8.78
C GLY A 197 -4.19 20.13 -9.16
N ARG A 198 -3.54 19.37 -8.28
CA ARG A 198 -2.20 18.81 -8.53
C ARG A 198 -2.21 17.72 -9.61
N PHE A 199 -3.35 17.09 -9.86
CA PHE A 199 -3.52 15.97 -10.79
C PHE A 199 -4.15 16.40 -12.13
N ALA A 200 -4.52 17.66 -12.31
CA ALA A 200 -5.19 18.14 -13.53
C ALA A 200 -4.42 17.83 -14.84
N ASN A 201 -3.08 17.76 -14.76
CA ASN A 201 -2.21 17.42 -15.90
C ASN A 201 -1.55 16.05 -15.77
N PHE A 202 -2.05 15.18 -14.87
CA PHE A 202 -1.50 13.86 -14.65
C PHE A 202 -1.84 12.92 -15.81
N GLN A 203 -0.86 12.50 -16.58
CA GLN A 203 -1.06 11.72 -17.81
C GLN A 203 -0.76 10.24 -17.67
N VAL A 204 -0.23 9.79 -16.50
CA VAL A 204 0.09 8.38 -16.28
C VAL A 204 -1.19 7.56 -16.31
N PRO A 205 -1.30 6.55 -17.20
CA PRO A 205 -2.46 5.66 -17.19
C PRO A 205 -2.61 4.99 -15.83
N THR A 206 -3.81 5.09 -15.25
CA THR A 206 -4.04 4.66 -13.86
C THR A 206 -5.20 3.66 -13.77
N LEU A 207 -4.94 2.52 -13.13
CA LEU A 207 -5.95 1.55 -12.73
C LEU A 207 -6.28 1.76 -11.26
N ILE A 208 -7.54 2.04 -10.96
CA ILE A 208 -8.07 2.14 -9.60
C ILE A 208 -8.83 0.85 -9.30
N VAL A 209 -8.37 0.09 -8.34
CA VAL A 209 -8.94 -1.22 -7.98
C VAL A 209 -9.74 -1.09 -6.70
N VAL A 210 -10.94 -1.65 -6.68
CA VAL A 210 -11.81 -1.75 -5.49
C VAL A 210 -12.46 -3.12 -5.44
N GLY A 211 -12.60 -3.69 -4.25
CA GLY A 211 -13.34 -4.94 -4.06
C GLY A 211 -14.84 -4.70 -4.05
N GLU A 212 -15.63 -5.57 -4.68
CA GLU A 212 -17.11 -5.47 -4.69
C GLU A 212 -17.70 -5.44 -3.28
N ARG A 213 -17.06 -6.13 -2.32
CA ARG A 213 -17.51 -6.21 -0.92
C ARG A 213 -16.88 -5.17 -0.01
N SER A 214 -16.06 -4.29 -0.55
CA SER A 214 -15.44 -3.22 0.22
C SER A 214 -16.49 -2.19 0.67
N PRO A 215 -16.25 -1.47 1.77
CA PRO A 215 -17.16 -0.43 2.24
C PRO A 215 -17.50 0.61 1.17
N GLU A 216 -18.69 1.21 1.27
CA GLU A 216 -19.14 2.28 0.35
C GLU A 216 -18.14 3.46 0.30
N SER A 217 -17.43 3.72 1.39
CA SER A 217 -16.36 4.72 1.45
C SER A 217 -15.22 4.45 0.46
N ASP A 218 -14.85 3.18 0.25
CA ASP A 218 -13.77 2.82 -0.67
C ASP A 218 -14.23 2.94 -2.13
N HIS A 219 -15.50 2.64 -2.42
CA HIS A 219 -16.10 2.90 -3.73
C HIS A 219 -16.18 4.40 -4.02
N ALA A 220 -16.61 5.21 -3.05
CA ALA A 220 -16.65 6.66 -3.18
C ALA A 220 -15.25 7.27 -3.36
N ASP A 221 -14.24 6.72 -2.67
CA ASP A 221 -12.84 7.12 -2.85
C ASP A 221 -12.34 6.78 -4.27
N ALA A 222 -12.64 5.59 -4.78
CA ALA A 222 -12.29 5.19 -6.15
C ALA A 222 -12.93 6.12 -7.21
N GLU A 223 -14.21 6.48 -7.04
CA GLU A 223 -14.91 7.41 -7.93
C GLU A 223 -14.30 8.81 -7.88
N ALA A 224 -13.99 9.32 -6.68
CA ALA A 224 -13.37 10.63 -6.51
C ALA A 224 -11.95 10.69 -7.11
N LEU A 225 -11.16 9.61 -6.96
CA LEU A 225 -9.87 9.47 -7.62
C LEU A 225 -10.02 9.46 -9.14
N ALA A 226 -10.95 8.67 -9.68
CA ALA A 226 -11.19 8.60 -11.11
C ALA A 226 -11.63 9.95 -11.69
N ALA A 227 -12.42 10.71 -10.96
CA ALA A 227 -12.81 12.07 -11.37
C ALA A 227 -11.62 13.05 -11.38
N ALA A 228 -10.62 12.84 -10.54
CA ALA A 228 -9.43 13.70 -10.44
C ALA A 228 -8.28 13.30 -11.39
N LEU A 229 -8.22 12.04 -11.81
CA LEU A 229 -7.15 11.49 -12.64
C LEU A 229 -7.62 11.34 -14.10
N PRO A 230 -7.20 12.21 -15.03
CA PRO A 230 -7.79 12.27 -16.38
C PRO A 230 -7.64 10.97 -17.20
N ASN A 231 -6.61 10.19 -16.94
CA ASN A 231 -6.32 8.94 -17.65
C ASN A 231 -6.44 7.73 -16.72
N SER A 232 -7.61 7.57 -16.09
CA SER A 232 -7.86 6.49 -15.15
C SER A 232 -9.08 5.65 -15.51
N ARG A 233 -9.11 4.41 -14.99
CA ARG A 233 -10.28 3.54 -15.01
C ARG A 233 -10.43 2.84 -13.66
N ILE A 234 -11.68 2.52 -13.30
CA ILE A 234 -11.98 1.72 -12.11
C ILE A 234 -12.16 0.26 -12.52
N GLU A 235 -11.59 -0.65 -11.74
CA GLU A 235 -11.80 -2.09 -11.84
C GLU A 235 -12.37 -2.59 -10.51
N VAL A 236 -13.57 -3.18 -10.57
CA VAL A 236 -14.23 -3.77 -9.40
C VAL A 236 -13.96 -5.27 -9.38
N LEU A 237 -13.30 -5.77 -8.32
CA LEU A 237 -13.01 -7.18 -8.19
C LEU A 237 -14.22 -7.94 -7.61
N PRO A 238 -14.90 -8.79 -8.40
CA PRO A 238 -16.12 -9.45 -7.96
C PRO A 238 -15.90 -10.38 -6.76
N GLY A 239 -16.76 -10.26 -5.76
CA GLY A 239 -16.73 -11.06 -4.54
C GLY A 239 -15.55 -10.78 -3.59
N GLN A 240 -14.71 -9.79 -3.88
CA GLN A 240 -13.54 -9.46 -3.08
C GLN A 240 -13.75 -8.21 -2.23
N GLY A 241 -12.90 -8.02 -1.22
CA GLY A 241 -12.71 -6.81 -0.43
C GLY A 241 -11.24 -6.39 -0.46
N HIS A 242 -10.78 -5.72 0.57
CA HIS A 242 -9.46 -5.08 0.69
C HIS A 242 -8.23 -5.97 0.44
N ALA A 243 -8.35 -7.28 0.41
CA ALA A 243 -7.21 -8.20 0.40
C ALA A 243 -7.29 -9.27 -0.72
N ALA A 244 -7.73 -8.91 -1.92
CA ALA A 244 -7.88 -9.84 -3.04
C ALA A 244 -6.57 -10.57 -3.40
N MET A 245 -5.40 -9.97 -3.18
CA MET A 245 -4.09 -10.61 -3.36
C MET A 245 -3.92 -11.86 -2.47
N HIS A 246 -4.74 -12.04 -1.43
CA HIS A 246 -4.75 -13.19 -0.54
C HIS A 246 -5.95 -14.12 -0.77
N THR A 247 -7.13 -13.54 -1.05
CA THR A 247 -8.39 -14.28 -1.10
C THR A 247 -8.71 -14.81 -2.50
N SER A 248 -8.16 -14.17 -3.52
CA SER A 248 -8.31 -14.55 -4.94
C SER A 248 -7.12 -14.05 -5.77
N PRO A 249 -5.91 -14.59 -5.54
CA PRO A 249 -4.69 -14.10 -6.18
C PRO A 249 -4.75 -14.17 -7.71
N GLU A 250 -5.40 -15.17 -8.29
CA GLU A 250 -5.57 -15.31 -9.74
C GLU A 250 -6.40 -14.16 -10.32
N LEU A 251 -7.52 -13.81 -9.68
CA LEU A 251 -8.37 -12.71 -10.11
C LEU A 251 -7.63 -11.38 -10.00
N PHE A 252 -6.92 -11.16 -8.90
CA PHE A 252 -6.10 -9.97 -8.70
C PHE A 252 -5.03 -9.83 -9.77
N VAL A 253 -4.27 -10.92 -10.04
CA VAL A 253 -3.19 -10.92 -11.04
C VAL A 253 -3.74 -10.73 -12.44
N ALA A 254 -4.90 -11.29 -12.78
CA ALA A 254 -5.54 -11.05 -14.08
C ALA A 254 -5.86 -9.56 -14.26
N ALA A 255 -6.57 -8.94 -13.31
CA ALA A 255 -6.97 -7.53 -13.40
C ALA A 255 -5.78 -6.56 -13.48
N VAL A 256 -4.77 -6.76 -12.61
CA VAL A 256 -3.58 -5.90 -12.54
C VAL A 256 -2.61 -6.21 -13.68
N GLY A 257 -2.40 -7.49 -13.99
CA GLY A 257 -1.48 -7.94 -15.03
C GLY A 257 -1.91 -7.50 -16.43
N ASP A 258 -3.19 -7.68 -16.78
CA ASP A 258 -3.74 -7.24 -18.06
C ASP A 258 -3.52 -5.73 -18.27
N PHE A 259 -3.80 -4.93 -17.23
CA PHE A 259 -3.58 -3.49 -17.32
C PHE A 259 -2.12 -3.12 -17.57
N PHE A 260 -1.18 -3.77 -16.88
CA PHE A 260 0.24 -3.42 -17.01
C PHE A 260 0.90 -3.97 -18.29
N LEU A 261 0.33 -5.01 -18.90
CA LEU A 261 0.84 -5.60 -20.16
C LEU A 261 0.33 -4.90 -21.42
N ASP A 262 -0.90 -4.31 -21.39
CA ASP A 262 -1.43 -3.49 -22.48
C ASP A 262 -0.53 -2.28 -22.78
#